data_749bc13b07b253249e2cdd976bc6f54c
#
_entry.id   749bc13b07b253249e2cdd976bc6f54c
#
_cell.length_a   1.000
_cell.length_b   1.000
_cell.length_c   1.000
_cell.angle_alpha   90.00
_cell.angle_beta   90.00
_cell.angle_gamma   90.00
#
_symmetry.space_group_name_H-M   'P 1'
#
loop_
_entity.id
_entity.type
_entity.pdbx_description
1 polymer ?
#
loop_
_entity_poly.entity_id
_entity_poly.type
_entity_poly.pdbx_seq_one_letter_code
_entity_poly.pdbx_strand_id
1 'polypeptide(L)'
;MISIGLLLIRLVIGLSFMAHGAQKLFGWFGGHGLKGTGGWFESIGMKPGARMALIAGLSELVGGALFAVGFLTPLAALMIAGTMFIAIIKVHGPNGYWATQNGYEYNLTLLVVAISIAIIGPGYYAIDALIF
;
A
#
# COMPACT_ATOMS: atom_id res chain seq x y z
N MET A 1 17.09 -19.26 -1.43
CA MET A 1 16.00 -19.30 -0.44
C MET A 1 15.52 -17.91 -0.05
N ILE A 2 16.42 -17.00 0.32
CA ILE A 2 16.06 -15.62 0.64
C ILE A 2 15.34 -14.95 -0.54
N SER A 3 15.84 -15.09 -1.76
CA SER A 3 15.24 -14.45 -2.95
C SER A 3 13.84 -14.97 -3.25
N ILE A 4 13.57 -16.25 -3.01
CA ILE A 4 12.22 -16.81 -3.17
C ILE A 4 11.28 -16.25 -2.10
N GLY A 5 11.74 -16.16 -0.86
CA GLY A 5 10.95 -15.55 0.22
C GLY A 5 10.61 -14.12 -0.07
N LEU A 6 11.58 -13.34 -0.54
CA LEU A 6 11.36 -11.94 -0.92
C LEU A 6 10.39 -11.81 -2.09
N LEU A 7 10.46 -12.71 -3.07
CA LEU A 7 9.52 -12.74 -4.19
C LEU A 7 8.10 -13.00 -3.70
N LEU A 8 7.90 -13.96 -2.81
CA LEU A 8 6.58 -14.27 -2.25
C LEU A 8 5.99 -13.07 -1.52
N ILE A 9 6.79 -12.42 -0.67
CA ILE A 9 6.34 -11.23 0.05
C ILE A 9 5.94 -10.13 -0.94
N ARG A 10 6.79 -9.86 -1.93
CA ARG A 10 6.51 -8.81 -2.91
C ARG A 10 5.25 -9.08 -3.72
N LEU A 11 5.04 -10.33 -4.15
CA LEU A 11 3.85 -10.69 -4.95
C LEU A 11 2.57 -10.54 -4.14
N VAL A 12 2.53 -11.12 -2.94
CA VAL A 12 1.31 -11.06 -2.13
C VAL A 12 0.98 -9.63 -1.75
N ILE A 13 1.93 -8.90 -1.20
CA ILE A 13 1.71 -7.53 -0.74
C ILE A 13 1.48 -6.60 -1.93
N GLY A 14 2.30 -6.69 -2.97
CA GLY A 14 2.19 -5.83 -4.13
C GLY A 14 0.86 -5.99 -4.86
N LEU A 15 0.45 -7.22 -5.11
CA LEU A 15 -0.83 -7.48 -5.78
C LEU A 15 -2.01 -7.06 -4.91
N SER A 16 -1.91 -7.25 -3.58
CA SER A 16 -2.95 -6.79 -2.65
C SER A 16 -3.10 -5.27 -2.69
N PHE A 17 -1.99 -4.53 -2.72
CA PHE A 17 -2.03 -3.07 -2.82
C PHE A 17 -2.58 -2.60 -4.16
N MET A 18 -2.25 -3.31 -5.26
CA MET A 18 -2.86 -3.01 -6.55
C MET A 18 -4.38 -3.15 -6.49
N ALA A 19 -4.87 -4.20 -5.86
CA ALA A 19 -6.31 -4.42 -5.70
C ALA A 19 -6.95 -3.32 -4.86
N HIS A 20 -6.31 -2.91 -3.77
CA HIS A 20 -6.80 -1.80 -2.95
C HIS A 20 -6.82 -0.47 -3.71
N GLY A 21 -5.79 -0.21 -4.52
CA GLY A 21 -5.77 0.95 -5.39
C GLY A 21 -6.90 0.93 -6.42
N ALA A 22 -7.14 -0.22 -7.03
CA ALA A 22 -8.23 -0.39 -7.98
C ALA A 22 -9.60 -0.20 -7.32
N GLN A 23 -9.77 -0.61 -6.07
CA GLN A 23 -10.98 -0.33 -5.30
C GLN A 23 -11.24 1.18 -5.18
N LYS A 24 -10.19 1.94 -4.89
CA LYS A 24 -10.30 3.39 -4.71
C LYS A 24 -10.50 4.14 -6.03
N LEU A 25 -9.82 3.71 -7.09
CA LEU A 25 -9.83 4.42 -8.36
C LEU A 25 -11.02 4.03 -9.25
N PHE A 26 -11.32 2.75 -9.32
CA PHE A 26 -12.26 2.20 -10.30
C PHE A 26 -13.49 1.55 -9.68
N GLY A 27 -13.50 1.33 -8.39
CA GLY A 27 -14.59 0.62 -7.72
C GLY A 27 -14.57 -0.90 -7.92
N TRP A 28 -13.47 -1.46 -8.40
CA TRP A 28 -13.32 -2.90 -8.60
C TRP A 28 -13.28 -3.63 -7.25
N PHE A 29 -13.50 -4.93 -7.27
CA PHE A 29 -13.39 -5.80 -6.09
C PHE A 29 -14.24 -5.33 -4.90
N GLY A 30 -15.43 -4.79 -5.18
CA GLY A 30 -16.31 -4.29 -4.13
C GLY A 30 -15.94 -2.93 -3.57
N GLY A 31 -15.05 -2.21 -4.24
CA GLY A 31 -14.64 -0.86 -3.82
C GLY A 31 -15.65 0.21 -4.19
N HIS A 32 -15.37 1.45 -3.78
CA HIS A 32 -16.29 2.57 -3.93
C HIS A 32 -15.91 3.55 -5.05
N GLY A 33 -14.76 3.36 -5.69
CA GLY A 33 -14.28 4.27 -6.73
C GLY A 33 -13.86 5.62 -6.17
N LEU A 34 -13.47 6.52 -7.06
CA LEU A 34 -12.98 7.86 -6.65
C LEU A 34 -14.06 8.65 -5.92
N LYS A 35 -15.29 8.63 -6.42
CA LYS A 35 -16.38 9.42 -5.83
C LYS A 35 -16.73 8.95 -4.42
N GLY A 36 -16.92 7.64 -4.25
CA GLY A 36 -17.27 7.08 -2.96
C GLY A 36 -16.13 7.18 -1.95
N THR A 37 -14.91 6.85 -2.37
CA THR A 37 -13.72 6.97 -1.53
C THR A 37 -13.46 8.43 -1.15
N GLY A 38 -13.59 9.34 -2.12
CA GLY A 38 -13.42 10.77 -1.89
C GLY A 38 -14.42 11.32 -0.89
N GLY A 39 -15.67 10.91 -1.00
CA GLY A 39 -16.71 11.31 -0.03
C GLY A 39 -16.39 10.83 1.38
N TRP A 40 -15.95 9.59 1.51
CA TRP A 40 -15.55 9.06 2.80
C TRP A 40 -14.34 9.80 3.37
N PHE A 41 -13.33 10.08 2.53
CA PHE A 41 -12.16 10.84 2.96
C PHE A 41 -12.53 12.22 3.49
N GLU A 42 -13.46 12.92 2.83
CA GLU A 42 -13.92 14.19 3.32
C GLU A 42 -14.60 14.08 4.68
N SER A 43 -15.35 13.01 4.90
CA SER A 43 -16.03 12.78 6.18
C SER A 43 -15.06 12.60 7.34
N ILE A 44 -13.83 12.19 7.08
CA ILE A 44 -12.77 12.03 8.10
C ILE A 44 -11.74 13.15 8.08
N GLY A 45 -12.04 14.25 7.39
CA GLY A 45 -11.19 15.44 7.37
C GLY A 45 -10.07 15.45 6.34
N MET A 46 -10.03 14.49 5.42
CA MET A 46 -9.07 14.47 4.31
C MET A 46 -9.66 15.17 3.10
N LYS A 47 -9.37 16.45 2.96
CA LYS A 47 -9.94 17.31 1.91
C LYS A 47 -8.85 17.91 1.04
N PRO A 48 -9.08 18.11 -0.27
CA PRO A 48 -10.27 17.67 -1.03
C PRO A 48 -10.29 16.14 -1.18
N GLY A 49 -11.44 15.54 -0.91
CA GLY A 49 -11.57 14.08 -0.85
C GLY A 49 -11.21 13.38 -2.14
N ALA A 50 -11.67 13.91 -3.28
CA ALA A 50 -11.38 13.32 -4.59
C ALA A 50 -9.89 13.30 -4.90
N ARG A 51 -9.17 14.38 -4.58
CA ARG A 51 -7.71 14.43 -4.77
C ARG A 51 -6.98 13.48 -3.85
N MET A 52 -7.39 13.41 -2.59
CA MET A 52 -6.78 12.50 -1.62
C MET A 52 -7.02 11.05 -2.04
N ALA A 53 -8.21 10.71 -2.51
CA ALA A 53 -8.54 9.38 -3.01
C ALA A 53 -7.71 9.04 -4.26
N LEU A 54 -7.50 10.00 -5.15
CA LEU A 54 -6.68 9.80 -6.35
C LEU A 54 -5.23 9.53 -5.96
N ILE A 55 -4.66 10.33 -5.08
CA ILE A 55 -3.28 10.16 -4.62
C ILE A 55 -3.11 8.81 -3.92
N ALA A 56 -4.00 8.48 -3.00
CA ALA A 56 -3.95 7.21 -2.28
C ALA A 56 -4.10 6.02 -3.24
N GLY A 57 -5.09 6.07 -4.12
CA GLY A 57 -5.34 5.01 -5.09
C GLY A 57 -4.19 4.80 -6.06
N LEU A 58 -3.64 5.88 -6.59
CA LEU A 58 -2.47 5.79 -7.48
C LEU A 58 -1.23 5.29 -6.74
N SER A 59 -1.01 5.74 -5.53
CA SER A 59 0.12 5.27 -4.72
C SER A 59 0.01 3.77 -4.45
N GLU A 60 -1.18 3.29 -4.14
CA GLU A 60 -1.39 1.87 -3.90
C GLU A 60 -1.29 1.05 -5.19
N LEU A 61 -1.89 1.52 -6.29
CA LEU A 61 -1.86 0.80 -7.56
C LEU A 61 -0.45 0.77 -8.15
N VAL A 62 0.19 1.92 -8.30
CA VAL A 62 1.52 2.03 -8.89
C VAL A 62 2.57 1.47 -7.93
N GLY A 63 2.51 1.84 -6.65
CA GLY A 63 3.43 1.32 -5.64
C GLY A 63 3.34 -0.19 -5.52
N GLY A 64 2.12 -0.73 -5.51
CA GLY A 64 1.90 -2.17 -5.48
C GLY A 64 2.47 -2.88 -6.70
N ALA A 65 2.26 -2.34 -7.90
CA ALA A 65 2.80 -2.91 -9.13
C ALA A 65 4.33 -2.92 -9.14
N LEU A 66 4.94 -1.80 -8.78
CA LEU A 66 6.40 -1.68 -8.71
C LEU A 66 6.98 -2.62 -7.65
N PHE A 67 6.32 -2.73 -6.52
CA PHE A 67 6.75 -3.62 -5.43
C PHE A 67 6.67 -5.08 -5.85
N ALA A 68 5.56 -5.47 -6.50
CA ALA A 68 5.36 -6.85 -6.96
C ALA A 68 6.46 -7.29 -7.93
N VAL A 69 6.78 -6.45 -8.93
CA VAL A 69 7.80 -6.78 -9.93
C VAL A 69 9.22 -6.48 -9.46
N GLY A 70 9.37 -5.76 -8.34
CA GLY A 70 10.68 -5.41 -7.80
C GLY A 70 11.41 -4.37 -8.64
N PHE A 71 10.70 -3.39 -9.17
CA PHE A 71 11.28 -2.27 -9.92
C PHE A 71 11.18 -1.01 -9.10
N LEU A 72 12.29 -0.26 -9.01
CA LEU A 72 12.41 0.92 -8.16
C LEU A 72 11.92 0.60 -6.74
N THR A 73 12.38 -0.51 -6.22
CA THR A 73 11.86 -1.10 -4.98
C THR A 73 11.84 -0.13 -3.78
N PRO A 74 12.89 0.69 -3.55
CA PRO A 74 12.83 1.67 -2.44
C PRO A 74 11.70 2.68 -2.62
N LEU A 75 11.45 3.14 -3.84
CA LEU A 75 10.34 4.06 -4.12
C LEU A 75 8.99 3.38 -3.89
N ALA A 76 8.84 2.16 -4.39
CA ALA A 76 7.63 1.37 -4.19
C ALA A 76 7.35 1.16 -2.71
N ALA A 77 8.36 0.77 -1.95
CA ALA A 77 8.26 0.57 -0.51
C ALA A 77 7.84 1.87 0.20
N LEU A 78 8.40 3.01 -0.21
CA LEU A 78 8.05 4.31 0.36
C LEU A 78 6.60 4.66 0.07
N MET A 79 6.10 4.39 -1.13
CA MET A 79 4.69 4.63 -1.48
C MET A 79 3.76 3.79 -0.60
N ILE A 80 4.07 2.52 -0.42
CA ILE A 80 3.29 1.62 0.43
C ILE A 80 3.35 2.07 1.90
N ALA A 81 4.55 2.31 2.40
CA ALA A 81 4.75 2.73 3.79
C ALA A 81 4.06 4.07 4.08
N GLY A 82 4.15 5.02 3.14
CA GLY A 82 3.48 6.32 3.27
C GLY A 82 1.97 6.18 3.36
N THR A 83 1.39 5.34 2.49
CA THR A 83 -0.06 5.07 2.51
C THR A 83 -0.48 4.45 3.84
N MET A 84 0.29 3.48 4.34
CA MET A 84 -0.01 2.84 5.62
C MET A 84 0.15 3.80 6.79
N PHE A 85 1.16 4.67 6.75
CA PHE A 85 1.35 5.69 7.79
C PHE A 85 0.15 6.65 7.86
N ILE A 86 -0.33 7.12 6.72
CA ILE A 86 -1.52 7.98 6.68
C ILE A 86 -2.75 7.24 7.17
N ALA A 87 -2.91 5.97 6.79
CA ALA A 87 -4.02 5.16 7.25
C ALA A 87 -4.00 4.98 8.77
N ILE A 88 -2.82 4.82 9.37
CA ILE A 88 -2.69 4.75 10.83
C ILE A 88 -3.16 6.06 11.47
N ILE A 89 -2.66 7.20 10.99
CA ILE A 89 -2.98 8.49 11.59
C ILE A 89 -4.46 8.85 11.42
N LYS A 90 -5.01 8.66 10.21
CA LYS A 90 -6.32 9.21 9.85
C LYS A 90 -7.48 8.27 10.08
N VAL A 91 -7.25 6.95 10.06
CA VAL A 91 -8.34 5.97 10.06
C VAL A 91 -8.25 5.04 11.27
N HIS A 92 -7.15 4.31 11.40
CA HIS A 92 -7.06 3.19 12.34
C HIS A 92 -6.47 3.56 13.69
N GLY A 93 -5.61 4.57 13.76
CA GLY A 93 -4.96 4.97 15.01
C GLY A 93 -5.91 5.22 16.16
N PRO A 94 -7.02 5.98 15.94
CA PRO A 94 -7.98 6.23 17.01
C PRO A 94 -8.66 4.96 17.55
N ASN A 95 -8.65 3.86 16.80
CA ASN A 95 -9.28 2.60 17.20
C ASN A 95 -8.35 1.71 18.02
N GLY A 96 -7.11 2.12 18.28
CA GLY A 96 -6.12 1.33 19.01
C GLY A 96 -5.37 0.37 18.12
N TYR A 97 -4.69 -0.59 18.74
CA TYR A 97 -3.76 -1.49 18.06
C TYR A 97 -4.45 -2.64 17.30
N TRP A 98 -5.42 -3.30 17.94
CA TRP A 98 -5.91 -4.61 17.49
C TRP A 98 -6.72 -4.54 16.19
N ALA A 99 -6.31 -5.33 15.20
CA ALA A 99 -6.99 -5.40 13.90
C ALA A 99 -8.43 -5.89 14.03
N THR A 100 -8.70 -6.76 15.02
CA THR A 100 -10.05 -7.25 15.29
C THR A 100 -11.02 -6.13 15.73
N GLN A 101 -10.49 -5.00 16.16
CA GLN A 101 -11.23 -3.81 16.52
C GLN A 101 -11.01 -2.66 15.54
N ASN A 102 -10.63 -3.00 14.31
CA ASN A 102 -10.33 -2.04 13.25
C ASN A 102 -9.16 -1.10 13.60
N GLY A 103 -8.23 -1.61 14.42
CA GLY A 103 -7.05 -0.88 14.83
C GLY A 103 -5.94 -0.89 13.79
N TYR A 104 -4.77 -0.35 14.15
CA TYR A 104 -3.68 -0.14 13.21
C TYR A 104 -2.68 -1.31 13.09
N GLU A 105 -2.94 -2.43 13.74
CA GLU A 105 -2.04 -3.59 13.73
C GLU A 105 -1.65 -4.02 12.32
N TYR A 106 -2.63 -4.19 11.44
CA TYR A 106 -2.42 -4.61 10.06
C TYR A 106 -1.59 -3.58 9.28
N ASN A 107 -1.93 -2.30 9.44
CA ASN A 107 -1.21 -1.22 8.75
C ASN A 107 0.24 -1.13 9.21
N LEU A 108 0.48 -1.27 10.50
CA LEU A 108 1.83 -1.26 11.06
C LEU A 108 2.65 -2.43 10.54
N THR A 109 2.07 -3.62 10.48
CA THR A 109 2.74 -4.81 9.95
C THR A 109 3.17 -4.59 8.50
N LEU A 110 2.28 -4.07 7.65
CA LEU A 110 2.59 -3.80 6.25
C LEU A 110 3.65 -2.71 6.10
N LEU A 111 3.58 -1.68 6.93
CA LEU A 111 4.56 -0.60 6.92
C LEU A 111 5.96 -1.14 7.25
N VAL A 112 6.07 -1.96 8.30
CA VAL A 112 7.36 -2.54 8.71
C VAL A 112 7.89 -3.48 7.62
N VAL A 113 7.04 -4.31 7.02
CA VAL A 113 7.46 -5.21 5.94
C VAL A 113 7.97 -4.41 4.74
N ALA A 114 7.25 -3.36 4.34
CA ALA A 114 7.65 -2.53 3.19
C ALA A 114 9.02 -1.87 3.44
N ILE A 115 9.21 -1.27 4.62
CA ILE A 115 10.49 -0.64 4.96
C ILE A 115 11.60 -1.68 5.03
N SER A 116 11.33 -2.86 5.57
CA SER A 116 12.31 -3.92 5.65
C SER A 116 12.77 -4.37 4.25
N ILE A 117 11.85 -4.49 3.29
CA ILE A 117 12.18 -4.81 1.90
C ILE A 117 13.02 -3.68 1.28
N ALA A 118 12.72 -2.42 1.60
CA ALA A 118 13.53 -1.30 1.11
C ALA A 118 14.98 -1.41 1.60
N ILE A 119 15.18 -1.86 2.84
CA ILE A 119 16.50 -2.01 3.44
C ILE A 119 17.23 -3.24 2.90
N ILE A 120 16.55 -4.37 2.84
CA ILE A 120 17.14 -5.66 2.42
C ILE A 120 17.36 -5.68 0.91
N GLY A 121 16.45 -5.09 0.16
CA GLY A 121 16.39 -5.18 -1.30
C GLY A 121 15.35 -6.18 -1.78
N PRO A 122 15.07 -6.19 -3.10
CA PRO A 122 13.96 -6.98 -3.66
C PRO A 122 14.31 -8.47 -3.89
N GLY A 123 15.56 -8.84 -3.77
CA GLY A 123 16.02 -10.20 -4.05
C GLY A 123 16.42 -10.40 -5.53
N TYR A 124 16.88 -11.58 -5.84
CA TYR A 124 17.42 -11.92 -7.17
C TYR A 124 16.31 -11.90 -8.26
N TYR A 125 15.10 -12.33 -7.91
CA TYR A 125 13.99 -12.44 -8.86
C TYR A 125 13.19 -11.14 -8.95
N ALA A 126 13.86 -10.05 -9.32
CA ALA A 126 13.27 -8.73 -9.38
C ALA A 126 13.84 -7.98 -10.59
N ILE A 127 13.06 -7.04 -11.13
CA ILE A 127 13.53 -6.21 -12.25
C ILE A 127 14.75 -5.38 -11.84
N ASP A 128 14.79 -4.87 -10.61
CA ASP A 128 15.95 -4.13 -10.12
C ASP A 128 17.24 -4.97 -10.19
N ALA A 129 17.14 -6.26 -9.93
CA ALA A 129 18.29 -7.16 -9.99
C ALA A 129 18.79 -7.37 -11.43
N LEU A 130 17.92 -7.20 -12.42
CA LEU A 130 18.29 -7.30 -13.85
C LEU A 130 18.91 -6.02 -14.37
N ILE A 131 18.55 -4.87 -13.82
CA ILE A 131 18.96 -3.55 -14.32
C ILE A 131 20.13 -2.99 -13.51
N PHE A 132 20.08 -3.12 -12.20
CA PHE A 132 21.08 -2.60 -11.28
C PHE A 132 21.86 -3.72 -10.64
#